data_62d73b388812d6affcbd3577dc65de1d
#
_entry.id   62d73b388812d6affcbd3577dc65de1d
#
_cell.length_a   1.000
_cell.length_b   1.000
_cell.length_c   1.000
_cell.angle_alpha   90.00
_cell.angle_beta   90.00
_cell.angle_gamma   90.00
#
_symmetry.space_group_name_H-M   'P 1'
#
loop_
_entity.id
_entity.type
_entity.pdbx_description
1 polymer ?
#
loop_
_entity_poly.entity_id
_entity_poly.type
_entity_poly.pdbx_seq_one_letter_code
_entity_poly.pdbx_strand_id
1 'polypeptide(L)'
;MNTNTVSPVVDLVQRARVAQQILNGYSQEQVDLLVQSVAWAILEPNRNRELAELAVRDTGLGNAEDKFKKNHRKTLGLVRDLRRAKTVGLISHNPTTGISEYARSWIM
;
A
#
# COMPACT_ATOMS: atom_id res chain seq x y z
N MET A 1 9.16 33.66 -21.96
CA MET A 1 9.23 33.27 -20.54
C MET A 1 8.93 31.79 -20.45
N ASN A 2 9.99 31.00 -20.33
CA ASN A 2 9.83 29.56 -20.11
C ASN A 2 9.74 29.31 -18.61
N THR A 3 8.54 29.32 -18.09
CA THR A 3 8.28 28.72 -16.80
C THR A 3 8.30 27.20 -17.02
N ASN A 4 9.44 26.56 -16.76
CA ASN A 4 9.51 25.11 -16.59
C ASN A 4 8.74 24.70 -15.34
N THR A 5 7.42 24.86 -15.38
CA THR A 5 6.54 24.30 -14.37
C THR A 5 6.40 22.83 -14.70
N VAL A 6 7.22 22.00 -14.06
CA VAL A 6 7.03 20.56 -14.10
C VAL A 6 5.61 20.29 -13.63
N SER A 7 4.80 19.62 -14.43
CA SER A 7 3.44 19.24 -14.05
C SER A 7 3.48 18.50 -12.70
N PRO A 8 2.61 18.84 -11.73
CA PRO A 8 2.54 18.11 -10.45
C PRO A 8 2.41 16.60 -10.62
N VAL A 9 1.74 16.15 -11.69
CA VAL A 9 1.60 14.72 -12.01
C VAL A 9 2.94 14.11 -12.40
N VAL A 10 3.76 14.82 -13.20
CA VAL A 10 5.09 14.33 -13.59
C VAL A 10 5.99 14.19 -12.37
N ASP A 11 5.96 15.16 -11.44
CA ASP A 11 6.71 15.07 -10.19
C ASP A 11 6.30 13.86 -9.34
N LEU A 12 4.99 13.64 -9.17
CA LEU A 12 4.46 12.49 -8.45
C LEU A 12 4.91 11.16 -9.07
N VAL A 13 4.82 11.03 -10.39
CA VAL A 13 5.25 9.83 -11.10
C VAL A 13 6.76 9.61 -10.95
N GLN A 14 7.54 10.67 -11.03
CA GLN A 14 9.00 10.60 -10.87
C GLN A 14 9.38 10.09 -9.47
N ARG A 15 8.76 10.64 -8.42
CA ARG A 15 8.98 10.21 -7.03
C ARG A 15 8.54 8.76 -6.82
N ALA A 16 7.41 8.36 -7.38
CA ALA A 16 6.94 6.98 -7.31
C ALA A 16 7.89 6.01 -8.00
N ARG A 17 8.46 6.38 -9.15
CA ARG A 17 9.46 5.55 -9.85
C ARG A 17 10.74 5.36 -9.05
N VAL A 18 11.26 6.42 -8.42
CA VAL A 18 12.43 6.34 -7.54
C VAL A 18 12.15 5.42 -6.35
N ALA A 19 11.00 5.60 -5.70
CA ALA A 19 10.58 4.75 -4.59
C ALA A 19 10.42 3.28 -5.03
N GLN A 20 9.87 3.01 -6.21
CA GLN A 20 9.76 1.67 -6.76
C GLN A 20 11.12 1.00 -7.00
N GLN A 21 12.10 1.74 -7.48
CA GLN A 21 13.46 1.22 -7.66
C GLN A 21 14.07 0.78 -6.32
N ILE A 22 13.86 1.55 -5.27
CA ILE A 22 14.30 1.21 -3.91
C ILE A 22 13.56 -0.05 -3.41
N LEU A 23 12.24 -0.09 -3.57
CA LEU A 23 11.40 -1.21 -3.15
C LEU A 23 11.79 -2.53 -3.85
N ASN A 24 12.22 -2.47 -5.10
CA ASN A 24 12.65 -3.65 -5.86
C ASN A 24 13.84 -4.37 -5.20
N GLY A 25 14.62 -3.69 -4.38
CA GLY A 25 15.73 -4.27 -3.62
C GLY A 25 15.35 -4.79 -2.23
N TYR A 26 14.11 -4.65 -1.81
CA TYR A 26 13.67 -5.06 -0.47
C TYR A 26 13.54 -6.59 -0.35
N SER A 27 13.95 -7.10 0.81
CA SER A 27 13.66 -8.48 1.21
C SER A 27 12.20 -8.64 1.61
N GLN A 28 11.74 -9.90 1.75
CA GLN A 28 10.39 -10.18 2.26
C GLN A 28 10.17 -9.54 3.64
N GLU A 29 11.15 -9.63 4.54
CA GLU A 29 11.07 -9.02 5.88
C GLU A 29 10.92 -7.50 5.83
N GLN A 30 11.66 -6.85 4.94
CA GLN A 30 11.54 -5.40 4.75
C GLN A 30 10.18 -5.00 4.18
N VAL A 31 9.65 -5.75 3.23
CA VAL A 31 8.31 -5.51 2.67
C VAL A 31 7.24 -5.76 3.74
N ASP A 32 7.36 -6.81 4.53
CA ASP A 32 6.42 -7.10 5.62
C ASP A 32 6.40 -5.97 6.66
N LEU A 33 7.56 -5.44 7.02
CA LEU A 33 7.66 -4.30 7.93
C LEU A 33 7.02 -3.04 7.33
N LEU A 34 7.24 -2.80 6.04
CA LEU A 34 6.63 -1.69 5.32
C LEU A 34 5.10 -1.79 5.33
N VAL A 35 4.56 -2.98 5.03
CA VAL A 35 3.11 -3.24 5.05
C VAL A 35 2.52 -3.02 6.45
N GLN A 36 3.18 -3.50 7.49
CA GLN A 36 2.75 -3.28 8.87
C GLN A 36 2.77 -1.79 9.23
N SER A 37 3.78 -1.06 8.81
CA SER A 37 3.92 0.38 9.08
C SER A 37 2.79 1.17 8.41
N VAL A 38 2.46 0.85 7.16
CA VAL A 38 1.35 1.48 6.43
C VAL A 38 0.00 1.12 7.06
N ALA A 39 -0.18 -0.14 7.44
CA ALA A 39 -1.40 -0.57 8.13
C ALA A 39 -1.58 0.16 9.48
N TRP A 40 -0.53 0.33 10.26
CA TRP A 40 -0.58 1.09 11.50
C TRP A 40 -0.92 2.56 11.28
N ALA A 41 -0.45 3.17 10.20
CA ALA A 41 -0.81 4.53 9.83
C ALA A 41 -2.34 4.71 9.63
N ILE A 42 -3.05 3.65 9.27
CA ILE A 42 -4.51 3.64 9.16
C ILE A 42 -5.17 3.21 10.47
N LEU A 43 -4.62 2.20 11.15
CA LEU A 43 -5.20 1.57 12.33
C LEU A 43 -5.06 2.39 13.62
N GLU A 44 -4.06 3.24 13.71
CA GLU A 44 -3.89 4.10 14.87
C GLU A 44 -5.18 4.92 15.09
N PRO A 45 -5.82 4.85 16.28
CA PRO A 45 -7.20 5.32 16.44
C PRO A 45 -7.43 6.77 16.07
N ASN A 46 -6.52 7.67 16.42
CA ASN A 46 -6.66 9.09 16.13
C ASN A 46 -6.57 9.37 14.62
N ARG A 47 -5.62 8.74 13.94
CA ARG A 47 -5.49 8.85 12.48
C ARG A 47 -6.65 8.22 11.74
N ASN A 48 -7.13 7.05 12.21
CA ASN A 48 -8.31 6.43 11.62
C ASN A 48 -9.53 7.34 11.72
N ARG A 49 -9.75 7.96 12.88
CA ARG A 49 -10.85 8.91 13.06
C ARG A 49 -10.73 10.12 12.15
N GLU A 50 -9.56 10.71 12.08
CA GLU A 50 -9.28 11.83 11.19
C GLU A 50 -9.54 11.48 9.72
N LEU A 51 -9.07 10.32 9.25
CA LEU A 51 -9.31 9.83 7.90
C LEU A 51 -10.79 9.58 7.63
N ALA A 52 -11.53 9.02 8.59
CA ALA A 52 -12.96 8.76 8.48
C ALA A 52 -13.76 10.06 8.37
N GLU A 53 -13.45 11.05 9.19
CA GLU A 53 -14.08 12.37 9.17
C GLU A 53 -13.74 13.13 7.88
N LEU A 54 -12.50 13.09 7.43
CA LEU A 54 -12.06 13.67 6.17
C LEU A 54 -12.83 13.06 4.98
N ALA A 55 -12.96 11.75 4.95
CA ALA A 55 -13.67 11.06 3.87
C ALA A 55 -15.15 11.48 3.79
N VAL A 56 -15.83 11.62 4.92
CA VAL A 56 -17.23 12.08 4.96
C VAL A 56 -17.32 13.55 4.52
N ARG A 57 -16.43 14.40 5.02
CA ARG A 57 -16.42 15.83 4.68
C ARG A 57 -16.20 16.05 3.19
N ASP A 58 -15.25 15.35 2.59
CA ASP A 58 -14.85 15.56 1.19
C ASP A 58 -15.82 14.92 0.19
N THR A 59 -16.47 13.82 0.57
CA THR A 59 -17.37 13.09 -0.34
C THR A 59 -18.84 13.31 -0.07
N GLY A 60 -19.22 13.73 1.14
CA GLY A 60 -20.61 13.79 1.60
C GLY A 60 -21.29 12.42 1.74
N LEU A 61 -20.53 11.31 1.69
CA LEU A 61 -21.06 9.96 1.70
C LEU A 61 -20.78 9.22 3.01
N GLY A 62 -21.82 8.59 3.55
CA GLY A 62 -21.73 7.78 4.76
C GLY A 62 -21.60 8.61 6.03
N ASN A 63 -21.15 7.98 7.09
CA ASN A 63 -20.89 8.64 8.37
C ASN A 63 -19.52 8.24 8.93
N ALA A 64 -18.96 9.09 9.78
CA ALA A 64 -17.59 8.92 10.29
C ALA A 64 -17.44 7.67 11.16
N GLU A 65 -18.45 7.31 11.96
CA GLU A 65 -18.40 6.15 12.85
C GLU A 65 -18.31 4.84 12.07
N ASP A 66 -19.13 4.69 11.04
CA ASP A 66 -19.10 3.48 10.19
C ASP A 66 -17.81 3.40 9.37
N LYS A 67 -17.29 4.53 8.89
CA LYS A 67 -16.00 4.57 8.19
C LYS A 67 -14.84 4.22 9.12
N PHE A 68 -14.88 4.67 10.37
CA PHE A 68 -13.89 4.32 11.39
C PHE A 68 -13.87 2.80 11.63
N LYS A 69 -15.05 2.20 11.87
CA LYS A 69 -15.18 0.75 12.05
C LYS A 69 -14.74 -0.04 10.82
N LYS A 70 -15.12 0.43 9.63
CA LYS A 70 -14.72 -0.17 8.37
C LYS A 70 -13.20 -0.13 8.18
N ASN A 71 -12.57 1.01 8.38
CA ASN A 71 -11.12 1.16 8.23
C ASN A 71 -10.39 0.20 9.15
N HIS A 72 -10.80 0.11 10.40
CA HIS A 72 -10.22 -0.80 11.39
C HIS A 72 -10.37 -2.26 10.94
N ARG A 73 -11.60 -2.70 10.69
CA ARG A 73 -11.91 -4.10 10.38
C ARG A 73 -11.29 -4.57 9.06
N LYS A 74 -11.39 -3.76 8.00
CA LYS A 74 -10.87 -4.11 6.67
C LYS A 74 -9.35 -4.13 6.66
N THR A 75 -8.70 -3.17 7.29
CA THR A 75 -7.24 -3.12 7.36
C THR A 75 -6.67 -4.28 8.18
N LEU A 76 -7.25 -4.58 9.35
CA LEU A 76 -6.86 -5.73 10.16
C LEU A 76 -7.06 -7.05 9.41
N GLY A 77 -8.19 -7.21 8.73
CA GLY A 77 -8.48 -8.41 7.94
C GLY A 77 -7.47 -8.62 6.82
N LEU A 78 -7.13 -7.56 6.10
CA LEU A 78 -6.13 -7.60 5.04
C LEU A 78 -4.73 -7.96 5.57
N VAL A 79 -4.29 -7.33 6.66
CA VAL A 79 -2.99 -7.63 7.29
C VAL A 79 -2.94 -9.09 7.77
N ARG A 80 -4.02 -9.58 8.37
CA ARG A 80 -4.12 -10.99 8.78
C ARG A 80 -3.97 -11.94 7.59
N ASP A 81 -4.67 -11.65 6.49
CA ASP A 81 -4.68 -12.51 5.32
C ASP A 81 -3.33 -12.49 4.59
N LEU A 82 -2.63 -11.35 4.59
CA LEU A 82 -1.32 -11.20 3.98
C LEU A 82 -0.15 -11.67 4.86
N ARG A 83 -0.39 -11.96 6.13
CA ARG A 83 0.67 -12.23 7.13
C ARG A 83 1.67 -13.31 6.72
N ARG A 84 1.23 -14.30 5.92
CA ARG A 84 2.06 -15.43 5.46
C ARG A 84 2.23 -15.44 3.94
N ALA A 85 1.73 -14.42 3.26
CA ALA A 85 1.84 -14.33 1.83
C ALA A 85 3.28 -14.04 1.42
N LYS A 86 3.75 -14.77 0.42
CA LYS A 86 5.03 -14.48 -0.21
C LYS A 86 4.81 -13.41 -1.28
N THR A 87 5.40 -12.24 -1.08
CA THR A 87 5.18 -11.07 -1.92
C THR A 87 6.45 -10.58 -2.62
N VAL A 88 7.57 -11.28 -2.40
CA VAL A 88 8.87 -10.97 -3.00
C VAL A 88 9.56 -12.24 -3.44
N GLY A 89 10.01 -12.27 -4.69
CA GLY A 89 10.84 -13.34 -5.24
C GLY A 89 10.07 -14.58 -5.67
N LEU A 90 10.77 -15.70 -5.73
CA LEU A 90 10.19 -16.97 -6.20
C LEU A 90 9.12 -17.49 -5.25
N ILE A 91 7.89 -17.65 -5.76
CA ILE A 91 6.76 -18.24 -5.03
C ILE A 91 6.77 -19.77 -5.18
N SER A 92 6.86 -20.24 -6.41
CA SER A 92 6.82 -21.65 -6.74
C SER A 92 7.59 -21.96 -8.02
N HIS A 93 8.04 -23.21 -8.13
CA HIS A 93 8.62 -23.76 -9.35
C HIS A 93 8.04 -25.15 -9.60
N ASN A 94 7.49 -25.37 -10.79
CA ASN A 94 7.00 -26.67 -11.21
C ASN A 94 8.01 -27.29 -12.18
N PRO A 95 8.78 -28.31 -11.77
CA PRO A 95 9.81 -28.94 -12.62
C PRO A 95 9.22 -29.70 -13.81
N THR A 96 7.98 -30.16 -13.73
CA THR A 96 7.32 -30.90 -14.81
C THR A 96 6.95 -29.99 -15.99
N THR A 97 6.45 -28.80 -15.69
CA THR A 97 6.04 -27.81 -16.70
C THR A 97 7.12 -26.79 -17.02
N GLY A 98 8.15 -26.67 -16.18
CA GLY A 98 9.19 -25.65 -16.26
C GLY A 98 8.71 -24.25 -15.89
N ILE A 99 7.50 -24.12 -15.32
CA ILE A 99 6.91 -22.82 -14.95
C ILE A 99 7.39 -22.41 -13.57
N SER A 100 7.86 -21.17 -13.46
CA SER A 100 8.19 -20.51 -12.19
C SER A 100 7.29 -19.29 -11.99
N GLU A 101 6.76 -19.15 -10.78
CA GLU A 101 5.95 -18.01 -10.36
C GLU A 101 6.77 -17.10 -9.46
N TYR A 102 6.78 -15.81 -9.78
CA TYR A 102 7.49 -14.78 -9.02
C TYR A 102 6.52 -13.72 -8.53
N ALA A 103 6.72 -13.30 -7.28
CA ALA A 103 6.05 -12.13 -6.73
C ALA A 103 6.93 -10.89 -6.86
N ARG A 104 6.29 -9.76 -7.12
CA ARG A 104 6.93 -8.45 -7.16
C ARG A 104 6.02 -7.42 -6.50
N SER A 105 6.58 -6.65 -5.57
CA SER A 105 5.86 -5.55 -4.94
C SER A 105 5.78 -4.33 -5.87
N TRP A 106 4.64 -3.65 -5.86
CA TRP A 106 4.40 -2.44 -6.64
C TRP A 106 3.97 -1.30 -5.74
N ILE A 107 4.45 -0.10 -6.04
CA ILE A 107 3.92 1.15 -5.49
C ILE A 107 2.91 1.68 -6.51
N MET A 108 1.67 1.84 -6.06
CA MET A 108 0.61 2.50 -6.84
C MET A 108 0.45 3.95 -6.42
#